data_69fed9d1211f340acfe4297534a88a1a
#
_entry.id   69fed9d1211f340acfe4297534a88a1a
#
_cell.length_a   1.000
_cell.length_b   1.000
_cell.length_c   1.000
_cell.angle_alpha   90.00
_cell.angle_beta   90.00
_cell.angle_gamma   90.00
#
_symmetry.space_group_name_H-M   'P 1'
#
loop_
_entity.id
_entity.type
_entity.pdbx_description
1 polymer ?
#
loop_
_entity_poly.entity_id
_entity_poly.type
_entity_poly.pdbx_seq_one_letter_code
_entity_poly.pdbx_strand_id
1 'polypeptide(L)'
;MSFKVDTVPPALTLSSPTDKLVTNQSACTVKGTTNDATSSPVTVTVKLNSGAAEAVTVGSDGSFNKALTLAEGTNTIIVVAKDGAGKTTTVTRTVTLNTVAPTIKSVTITPNPVDCGKTFVISVEVTN
;
A
#
# COMPACT_ATOMS: atom_id res chain seq x y z
N MET A 1 -26.50 -2.40 37.97
CA MET A 1 -25.81 -2.01 36.77
C MET A 1 -24.76 -3.03 36.40
N SER A 2 -24.78 -3.53 35.21
CA SER A 2 -23.73 -4.42 34.76
C SER A 2 -22.91 -3.72 33.65
N PHE A 3 -21.62 -3.90 33.71
CA PHE A 3 -20.77 -3.43 32.67
C PHE A 3 -19.89 -4.57 32.21
N LYS A 4 -19.44 -4.45 30.97
CA LYS A 4 -18.66 -5.47 30.35
C LYS A 4 -17.22 -4.98 30.25
N VAL A 5 -16.29 -5.77 30.76
CA VAL A 5 -14.88 -5.48 30.66
C VAL A 5 -14.39 -6.13 29.37
N ASP A 6 -13.88 -5.31 28.46
CA ASP A 6 -13.34 -5.79 27.21
C ASP A 6 -11.83 -5.84 27.31
N THR A 7 -11.29 -7.04 27.38
CA THR A 7 -9.85 -7.25 27.44
C THR A 7 -9.28 -7.70 26.10
N VAL A 8 -10.13 -7.83 25.08
CA VAL A 8 -9.74 -8.32 23.76
C VAL A 8 -9.68 -7.14 22.81
N PRO A 9 -8.53 -6.88 22.17
CA PRO A 9 -8.46 -5.83 21.17
C PRO A 9 -9.29 -6.19 19.94
N PRO A 10 -9.68 -5.21 19.12
CA PRO A 10 -10.45 -5.50 17.90
C PRO A 10 -9.63 -6.33 16.93
N ALA A 11 -10.30 -7.21 16.21
CA ALA A 11 -9.66 -7.90 15.10
C ALA A 11 -9.42 -6.93 13.98
N LEU A 12 -8.30 -7.06 13.31
CA LEU A 12 -7.96 -6.21 12.17
C LEU A 12 -7.21 -7.04 11.15
N THR A 13 -7.80 -7.17 9.99
CA THR A 13 -7.21 -7.89 8.87
C THR A 13 -7.16 -6.97 7.66
N LEU A 14 -6.00 -6.86 7.05
CA LEU A 14 -5.85 -6.11 5.81
C LEU A 14 -5.73 -7.08 4.66
N SER A 15 -6.62 -6.91 3.67
CA SER A 15 -6.56 -7.68 2.44
C SER A 15 -5.73 -6.96 1.38
N SER A 16 -5.61 -5.65 1.50
CA SER A 16 -4.83 -4.84 0.55
C SER A 16 -4.39 -3.55 1.25
N PRO A 17 -3.20 -3.04 0.98
CA PRO A 17 -2.16 -3.67 0.16
C PRO A 17 -1.46 -4.78 0.92
N THR A 18 -0.77 -5.65 0.19
CA THR A 18 0.11 -6.62 0.81
C THR A 18 1.36 -5.92 1.32
N ASP A 19 1.96 -6.48 2.37
CA ASP A 19 3.19 -5.89 2.90
C ASP A 19 4.32 -6.04 1.87
N LYS A 20 5.12 -4.98 1.79
CA LYS A 20 6.25 -4.89 0.86
C LYS A 20 5.83 -4.94 -0.61
N LEU A 21 4.62 -4.51 -0.89
CA LEU A 21 4.15 -4.40 -2.26
C LEU A 21 4.97 -3.35 -3.02
N VAL A 22 5.31 -3.66 -4.25
CA VAL A 22 5.90 -2.70 -5.18
C VAL A 22 4.91 -2.47 -6.30
N THR A 23 4.59 -1.21 -6.56
CA THR A 23 3.60 -0.85 -7.56
C THR A 23 4.09 0.34 -8.36
N ASN A 24 3.57 0.46 -9.57
CA ASN A 24 3.82 1.64 -10.40
C ASN A 24 2.64 2.60 -10.43
N GLN A 25 1.65 2.36 -9.58
CA GLN A 25 0.45 3.19 -9.51
C GLN A 25 0.43 3.93 -8.19
N SER A 26 0.24 5.25 -8.27
CA SER A 26 0.14 6.07 -7.07
C SER A 26 -1.16 5.83 -6.31
N ALA A 27 -2.20 5.40 -7.01
CA ALA A 27 -3.46 5.09 -6.35
C ALA A 27 -3.33 3.75 -5.62
N CYS A 28 -3.60 3.78 -4.32
CA CYS A 28 -3.56 2.59 -3.49
C CYS A 28 -4.79 2.59 -2.59
N THR A 29 -5.51 1.50 -2.58
CA THR A 29 -6.67 1.37 -1.72
C THR A 29 -6.35 0.41 -0.60
N VAL A 30 -6.49 0.90 0.63
CA VAL A 30 -6.41 0.06 1.82
C VAL A 30 -7.77 -0.59 2.01
N LYS A 31 -7.78 -1.90 2.04
CA LYS A 31 -9.00 -2.67 2.27
C LYS A 31 -8.78 -3.65 3.38
N GLY A 32 -9.78 -3.82 4.19
CA GLY A 32 -9.68 -4.76 5.28
C GLY A 32 -11.00 -4.97 5.97
N THR A 33 -10.93 -5.74 7.03
CA THR A 33 -12.07 -6.00 7.88
C THR A 33 -11.64 -5.87 9.33
N THR A 34 -12.56 -5.42 10.13
CA THR A 34 -12.39 -5.39 11.57
C THR A 34 -13.66 -5.89 12.21
N ASN A 35 -13.51 -6.51 13.36
CA ASN A 35 -14.65 -7.02 14.09
C ASN A 35 -14.29 -7.10 15.55
N ASP A 36 -15.20 -6.62 16.38
CA ASP A 36 -15.09 -6.78 17.80
C ASP A 36 -16.49 -7.10 18.34
N ALA A 37 -16.71 -8.36 18.66
CA ALA A 37 -17.99 -8.81 19.17
C ALA A 37 -18.29 -8.30 20.57
N THR A 38 -17.26 -7.85 21.28
CA THR A 38 -17.38 -7.46 22.67
C THR A 38 -17.63 -5.96 22.84
N SER A 39 -17.03 -5.16 22.02
CA SER A 39 -17.03 -3.70 22.18
C SER A 39 -17.17 -3.02 20.83
N SER A 40 -18.41 -2.74 20.49
CA SER A 40 -18.76 -2.05 19.25
C SER A 40 -19.23 -0.65 19.59
N PRO A 41 -19.02 0.36 18.74
CA PRO A 41 -18.43 0.28 17.41
C PRO A 41 -16.91 0.28 17.44
N VAL A 42 -16.33 -0.29 16.40
CA VAL A 42 -14.90 -0.23 16.18
C VAL A 42 -14.62 0.88 15.16
N THR A 43 -13.67 1.75 15.47
CA THR A 43 -13.25 2.79 14.57
C THR A 43 -11.91 2.43 13.98
N VAL A 44 -11.72 2.80 12.71
CA VAL A 44 -10.48 2.54 11.99
C VAL A 44 -9.90 3.86 11.52
N THR A 45 -8.60 4.01 11.69
CA THR A 45 -7.87 5.14 11.14
C THR A 45 -6.74 4.63 10.26
N VAL A 46 -6.44 5.38 9.22
CA VAL A 46 -5.36 5.07 8.30
C VAL A 46 -4.42 6.26 8.25
N LYS A 47 -3.15 6.00 8.43
CA LYS A 47 -2.11 7.01 8.35
C LYS A 47 -1.14 6.62 7.24
N LEU A 48 -0.82 7.58 6.40
CA LEU A 48 0.16 7.40 5.33
C LEU A 48 1.39 8.25 5.63
N ASN A 49 2.53 7.58 5.76
CA ASN A 49 3.82 8.22 6.04
C ASN A 49 3.73 9.08 7.31
N SER A 50 4.15 10.31 7.25
CA SER A 50 4.09 11.24 8.38
C SER A 50 2.82 12.08 8.42
N GLY A 51 1.88 11.80 7.52
CA GLY A 51 0.62 12.53 7.49
C GLY A 51 -0.26 12.24 8.70
N ALA A 52 -1.34 12.98 8.81
CA ALA A 52 -2.28 12.78 9.90
C ALA A 52 -3.10 11.50 9.68
N ALA A 53 -3.46 10.85 10.76
CA ALA A 53 -4.35 9.70 10.69
C ALA A 53 -5.75 10.16 10.29
N GLU A 54 -6.36 9.43 9.36
CA GLU A 54 -7.70 9.76 8.86
C GLU A 54 -8.67 8.66 9.24
N ALA A 55 -9.85 9.06 9.69
CA ALA A 55 -10.89 8.11 10.04
C ALA A 55 -11.46 7.46 8.79
N VAL A 56 -11.77 6.17 8.91
CA VAL A 56 -12.33 5.38 7.82
C VAL A 56 -13.67 4.83 8.30
N THR A 57 -14.67 4.89 7.42
CA THR A 57 -15.98 4.34 7.73
C THR A 57 -15.93 2.82 7.66
N VAL A 58 -16.37 2.17 8.74
CA VAL A 58 -16.48 0.72 8.80
C VAL A 58 -17.92 0.35 8.51
N GLY A 59 -18.12 -0.57 7.56
CA GLY A 59 -19.46 -1.03 7.23
C GLY A 59 -20.04 -1.93 8.29
N SER A 60 -21.32 -2.22 8.17
CA SER A 60 -22.03 -3.06 9.13
C SER A 60 -21.47 -4.49 9.18
N ASP A 61 -20.82 -4.91 8.12
CA ASP A 61 -20.15 -6.22 8.03
C ASP A 61 -18.71 -6.18 8.53
N GLY A 62 -18.24 -5.03 9.00
CA GLY A 62 -16.88 -4.87 9.47
C GLY A 62 -15.87 -4.51 8.39
N SER A 63 -16.30 -4.41 7.14
CA SER A 63 -15.38 -4.08 6.06
C SER A 63 -15.14 -2.58 5.97
N PHE A 64 -13.97 -2.21 5.50
CA PHE A 64 -13.61 -0.83 5.29
C PHE A 64 -12.65 -0.70 4.11
N ASN A 65 -12.63 0.47 3.53
CA ASN A 65 -11.64 0.80 2.50
C ASN A 65 -11.30 2.28 2.57
N LYS A 66 -10.09 2.60 2.14
CA LYS A 66 -9.61 3.97 2.11
C LYS A 66 -8.67 4.12 0.92
N ALA A 67 -8.99 5.06 0.04
CA ALA A 67 -8.11 5.38 -1.08
C ALA A 67 -6.98 6.29 -0.60
N LEU A 68 -5.77 5.96 -0.99
CA LEU A 68 -4.57 6.72 -0.66
C LEU A 68 -3.82 7.06 -1.93
N THR A 69 -3.08 8.16 -1.88
CA THR A 69 -2.16 8.53 -2.94
C THR A 69 -0.75 8.37 -2.41
N LEU A 70 -0.01 7.45 -3.03
CA LEU A 70 1.36 7.15 -2.62
C LEU A 70 2.32 8.21 -3.14
N ALA A 71 3.38 8.43 -2.39
CA ALA A 71 4.52 9.20 -2.85
C ALA A 71 5.52 8.26 -3.51
N GLU A 72 6.34 8.81 -4.37
CA GLU A 72 7.41 8.03 -5.00
C GLU A 72 8.36 7.51 -3.92
N GLY A 73 8.72 6.24 -4.04
CA GLY A 73 9.58 5.58 -3.07
C GLY A 73 8.78 4.78 -2.06
N THR A 74 9.36 4.61 -0.89
CA THR A 74 8.76 3.78 0.16
C THR A 74 7.70 4.56 0.92
N ASN A 75 6.52 3.94 1.05
CA ASN A 75 5.40 4.49 1.80
C ASN A 75 5.08 3.54 2.95
N THR A 76 4.83 4.12 4.11
CA THR A 76 4.41 3.37 5.29
C THR A 76 2.95 3.67 5.56
N ILE A 77 2.14 2.63 5.61
CA ILE A 77 0.71 2.73 5.88
C ILE A 77 0.47 2.09 7.23
N ILE A 78 -0.11 2.85 8.14
CA ILE A 78 -0.42 2.39 9.48
C ILE A 78 -1.93 2.44 9.64
N VAL A 79 -2.51 1.28 9.94
CA VAL A 79 -3.95 1.14 10.14
C VAL A 79 -4.17 0.76 11.58
N VAL A 80 -5.01 1.52 12.26
CA VAL A 80 -5.33 1.28 13.67
C VAL A 80 -6.82 1.08 13.80
N ALA A 81 -7.19 -0.01 14.41
CA ALA A 81 -8.57 -0.28 14.82
C ALA A 81 -8.69 -0.08 16.32
N LYS A 82 -9.69 0.66 16.73
CA LYS A 82 -9.93 0.96 18.14
C LYS A 82 -11.36 0.61 18.48
N ASP A 83 -11.55 -0.14 19.53
CA ASP A 83 -12.89 -0.51 19.97
C ASP A 83 -13.45 0.53 20.95
N GLY A 84 -14.70 0.31 21.38
CA GLY A 84 -15.37 1.21 22.31
C GLY A 84 -14.74 1.23 23.70
N ALA A 85 -13.97 0.21 24.05
CA ALA A 85 -13.28 0.16 25.33
C ALA A 85 -11.88 0.81 25.29
N GLY A 86 -11.45 1.28 24.12
CA GLY A 86 -10.15 1.90 23.97
C GLY A 86 -9.02 0.95 23.59
N LYS A 87 -9.32 -0.32 23.39
CA LYS A 87 -8.32 -1.28 22.91
C LYS A 87 -8.01 -1.03 21.45
N THR A 88 -6.77 -1.23 21.07
CA THR A 88 -6.34 -0.95 19.69
C THR A 88 -5.59 -2.14 19.13
N THR A 89 -5.70 -2.28 17.80
CA THR A 89 -4.88 -3.20 17.01
C THR A 89 -4.29 -2.41 15.88
N THR A 90 -3.00 -2.54 15.68
CA THR A 90 -2.27 -1.79 14.67
C THR A 90 -1.67 -2.75 13.66
N VAL A 91 -1.87 -2.45 12.38
CA VAL A 91 -1.23 -3.18 11.27
C VAL A 91 -0.46 -2.18 10.44
N THR A 92 0.78 -2.51 10.14
CA THR A 92 1.65 -1.67 9.32
C THR A 92 1.93 -2.38 8.02
N ARG A 93 1.82 -1.63 6.91
CA ARG A 93 2.15 -2.13 5.58
C ARG A 93 3.14 -1.17 4.93
N THR A 94 4.10 -1.72 4.24
CA THR A 94 5.07 -0.93 3.47
C THR A 94 4.79 -1.17 2.00
N VAL A 95 4.63 -0.07 1.25
CA VAL A 95 4.36 -0.12 -0.19
C VAL A 95 5.36 0.80 -0.87
N THR A 96 6.01 0.29 -1.89
CA THR A 96 6.96 1.08 -2.66
C THR A 96 6.32 1.47 -3.98
N LEU A 97 6.27 2.77 -4.25
CA LEU A 97 5.83 3.30 -5.52
C LEU A 97 7.03 3.54 -6.40
N ASN A 98 7.01 2.89 -7.55
CA ASN A 98 8.05 3.07 -8.57
C ASN A 98 7.35 3.36 -9.88
N THR A 99 7.20 4.64 -10.19
CA THR A 99 6.55 5.08 -11.42
C THR A 99 7.53 5.22 -12.57
N VAL A 100 8.82 5.04 -12.29
CA VAL A 100 9.84 5.18 -13.32
C VAL A 100 9.78 3.96 -14.21
N ALA A 101 9.41 4.16 -15.47
CA ALA A 101 9.40 3.10 -16.45
C ALA A 101 10.84 2.65 -16.73
N PRO A 102 11.05 1.38 -17.10
CA PRO A 102 12.37 0.96 -17.53
C PRO A 102 12.85 1.86 -18.66
N THR A 103 14.05 2.37 -18.51
CA THR A 103 14.61 3.33 -19.46
C THR A 103 15.63 2.63 -20.33
N ILE A 104 15.48 2.78 -21.63
CA ILE A 104 16.51 2.34 -22.56
C ILE A 104 17.65 3.33 -22.44
N LYS A 105 18.76 2.87 -21.86
CA LYS A 105 19.83 3.75 -21.49
C LYS A 105 20.57 4.30 -22.69
N SER A 106 20.76 3.49 -23.69
CA SER A 106 21.44 3.94 -24.91
C SER A 106 21.10 2.98 -26.02
N VAL A 107 20.53 3.50 -27.09
CA VAL A 107 20.39 2.77 -28.32
C VAL A 107 21.12 3.58 -29.36
N THR A 108 22.33 3.15 -29.69
CA THR A 108 23.09 3.77 -30.75
C THR A 108 23.10 2.79 -31.89
N ILE A 109 22.36 3.13 -32.92
CA ILE A 109 22.43 2.40 -34.18
C ILE A 109 23.35 3.21 -35.05
N THR A 110 24.55 2.69 -35.26
CA THR A 110 25.50 3.32 -36.13
C THR A 110 25.62 2.43 -37.33
N PRO A 111 24.78 2.63 -38.35
CA PRO A 111 24.99 1.89 -39.57
C PRO A 111 26.27 2.41 -40.16
N ASN A 112 27.19 1.54 -40.25
CA ASN A 112 28.43 1.89 -40.95
C ASN A 112 28.19 1.64 -42.42
N PRO A 113 28.04 2.67 -43.21
CA PRO A 113 27.71 2.47 -44.62
C PRO A 113 28.84 1.83 -45.42
N VAL A 114 30.02 1.77 -44.83
CA VAL A 114 31.15 1.13 -45.49
C VAL A 114 31.06 -0.39 -45.34
N ASP A 115 30.34 -0.84 -44.37
CA ASP A 115 30.31 -2.26 -44.04
C ASP A 115 29.05 -2.93 -44.57
N CYS A 116 28.78 -2.73 -45.83
CA CYS A 116 27.68 -3.43 -46.45
C CYS A 116 27.84 -4.92 -46.31
N GLY A 117 26.82 -5.57 -45.78
CA GLY A 117 26.83 -7.01 -45.58
C GLY A 117 27.41 -7.45 -44.26
N LYS A 118 27.92 -6.55 -43.45
CA LYS A 118 28.32 -6.93 -42.10
C LYS A 118 27.15 -6.97 -41.16
N THR A 119 27.22 -7.90 -40.26
CA THR A 119 26.24 -8.01 -39.18
C THR A 119 26.67 -7.09 -38.07
N PHE A 120 25.77 -6.20 -37.63
CA PHE A 120 26.04 -5.48 -36.41
C PHE A 120 25.15 -5.98 -35.31
N VAL A 121 25.72 -5.91 -34.14
CA VAL A 121 25.01 -6.31 -32.91
C VAL A 121 24.42 -5.06 -32.33
N ILE A 122 23.12 -5.08 -32.12
CA ILE A 122 22.42 -4.01 -31.44
C ILE A 122 22.30 -4.43 -29.98
N SER A 123 22.97 -3.69 -29.12
CA SER A 123 22.86 -3.88 -27.70
C SER A 123 21.88 -2.87 -27.13
N VAL A 124 20.90 -3.37 -26.43
CA VAL A 124 19.94 -2.54 -25.73
C VAL A 124 20.10 -2.83 -24.25
N GLU A 125 20.44 -1.79 -23.51
CA GLU A 125 20.55 -1.88 -22.08
C GLU A 125 19.36 -1.17 -21.46
N VAL A 126 18.60 -1.90 -20.63
CA VAL A 126 17.43 -1.35 -19.98
C VAL A 126 17.73 -1.23 -18.50
N THR A 127 17.56 -0.02 -17.99
CA THR A 127 17.69 0.24 -16.54
C THR A 127 16.35 0.61 -15.98
N ASN A 128 16.15 0.23 -14.73
CA ASN A 128 14.89 0.45 -14.06
C ASN A 128 15.11 1.27 -12.78
#